data_22ee5a28fa1ef7d728bc8bd9ac19fa00
#
_entry.id   22ee5a28fa1ef7d728bc8bd9ac19fa00
#
_cell.length_a   1.000
_cell.length_b   1.000
_cell.length_c   1.000
_cell.angle_alpha   90.00
_cell.angle_beta   90.00
_cell.angle_gamma   90.00
#
_symmetry.space_group_name_H-M   'P 1'
#
loop_
_entity.id
_entity.type
_entity.pdbx_description
1 polymer ?
#
loop_
_entity_poly.entity_id
_entity_poly.type
_entity_poly.pdbx_seq_one_letter_code
_entity_poly.pdbx_strand_id
1 'polypeptide(L)'
;MSTYQDLIDQNLQAQNCPFCSPKAEIIIDKNEHFQVLLARAPYTPDHLLIVPIRHLIYMHELSSDEQASAMLLINKRMDILHQTYPDINLLLRDGKVNGNIGKSVDHLHFHLIPSITIGGQISKMRHRCYFSDTQYAKLIKDFRHQFLKNKKDKKPEIIHDHSYWTIPYLINQDWVAEFLLIYQKEGFRGLPKGHLETGETPEQAALRELREETWITDCTILTEFPPLTIFYKFYDRQHHLIHKYASFYLTNLWPASKSQLAIDNFEVTEARRCTYDQALELLTHQNSKNILQTTVELLNL
;
A
#
# COMPACT_ATOMS: atom_id res chain seq x y z
N MET A 1 -11.60 9.86 -5.19
CA MET A 1 -10.19 10.00 -4.79
C MET A 1 -9.35 10.09 -6.04
N SER A 2 -8.30 10.89 -6.04
CA SER A 2 -7.38 10.93 -7.18
C SER A 2 -6.61 9.61 -7.25
N THR A 3 -6.55 8.99 -8.40
CA THR A 3 -5.76 7.79 -8.65
C THR A 3 -4.27 8.15 -8.79
N TYR A 4 -3.40 7.13 -8.75
CA TYR A 4 -1.98 7.33 -9.06
C TYR A 4 -1.77 7.79 -10.52
N GLN A 5 -2.68 7.38 -11.43
CA GLN A 5 -2.67 7.85 -12.81
C GLN A 5 -3.01 9.34 -12.89
N ASP A 6 -4.02 9.81 -12.13
CA ASP A 6 -4.35 11.25 -12.06
C ASP A 6 -3.15 12.08 -11.61
N LEU A 7 -2.34 11.56 -10.67
CA LEU A 7 -1.09 12.22 -10.25
C LEU A 7 -0.07 12.32 -11.39
N ILE A 8 0.11 11.23 -12.15
CA ILE A 8 1.00 11.23 -13.32
C ILE A 8 0.54 12.25 -14.33
N ASP A 9 -0.75 12.26 -14.66
CA ASP A 9 -1.34 13.15 -15.66
C ASP A 9 -1.25 14.62 -15.21
N GLN A 10 -1.50 14.90 -13.92
CA GLN A 10 -1.28 16.23 -13.34
C GLN A 10 0.17 16.67 -13.41
N ASN A 11 1.12 15.80 -13.12
CA ASN A 11 2.56 16.12 -13.20
C ASN A 11 3.02 16.33 -14.63
N LEU A 12 2.44 15.64 -15.61
CA LEU A 12 2.74 15.84 -17.03
C LEU A 12 2.16 17.15 -17.57
N GLN A 13 1.00 17.59 -17.04
CA GLN A 13 0.34 18.84 -17.42
C GLN A 13 0.93 20.06 -16.68
N ALA A 14 1.53 19.85 -15.50
CA ALA A 14 2.09 20.93 -14.71
C ALA A 14 3.35 21.50 -15.39
N GLN A 15 3.36 22.80 -15.62
CA GLN A 15 4.57 23.52 -16.11
C GLN A 15 5.69 23.54 -15.06
N ASN A 16 5.37 23.26 -13.78
CA ASN A 16 6.29 23.31 -12.66
C ASN A 16 6.53 21.90 -12.10
N CYS A 17 7.78 21.50 -12.02
CA CYS A 17 8.18 20.23 -11.41
C CYS A 17 7.88 20.23 -9.90
N PRO A 18 7.15 19.25 -9.36
CA PRO A 18 6.79 19.21 -7.93
C PRO A 18 8.00 19.02 -7.00
N PHE A 19 9.14 18.59 -7.53
CA PHE A 19 10.37 18.37 -6.77
C PHE A 19 11.34 19.56 -6.78
N CYS A 20 11.19 20.50 -7.72
CA CYS A 20 12.04 21.68 -7.77
C CYS A 20 11.72 22.71 -6.68
N SER A 21 10.45 22.80 -6.28
CA SER A 21 10.00 23.77 -5.28
C SER A 21 8.98 23.14 -4.33
N PRO A 22 9.37 22.11 -3.58
CA PRO A 22 8.46 21.51 -2.60
C PRO A 22 8.21 22.51 -1.47
N LYS A 23 7.02 22.46 -0.89
CA LYS A 23 6.71 23.24 0.32
C LYS A 23 7.66 22.82 1.45
N ALA A 24 8.13 23.79 2.22
CA ALA A 24 9.11 23.55 3.29
C ALA A 24 8.64 22.52 4.34
N GLU A 25 7.35 22.46 4.60
CA GLU A 25 6.74 21.53 5.56
C GLU A 25 6.82 20.07 5.13
N ILE A 26 7.02 19.74 3.84
CA ILE A 26 7.14 18.35 3.37
C ILE A 26 8.59 17.88 3.30
N ILE A 27 9.57 18.77 3.43
CA ILE A 27 10.99 18.41 3.45
C ILE A 27 11.32 17.81 4.81
N ILE A 28 11.73 16.54 4.85
CA ILE A 28 12.08 15.83 6.09
C ILE A 28 13.52 16.17 6.51
N ASP A 29 14.43 16.22 5.54
CA ASP A 29 15.86 16.55 5.73
C ASP A 29 16.44 17.07 4.41
N LYS A 30 17.58 17.70 4.45
CA LYS A 30 18.33 18.14 3.27
C LYS A 30 19.80 18.31 3.57
N ASN A 31 20.62 18.25 2.54
CA ASN A 31 21.97 18.78 2.51
C ASN A 31 22.09 19.88 1.43
N GLU A 32 23.29 20.20 1.00
CA GLU A 32 23.53 21.25 0.01
C GLU A 32 22.90 20.95 -1.36
N HIS A 33 22.90 19.67 -1.79
CA HIS A 33 22.51 19.26 -3.14
C HIS A 33 21.22 18.48 -3.21
N PHE A 34 20.79 17.86 -2.10
CA PHE A 34 19.64 16.95 -2.05
C PHE A 34 18.67 17.25 -0.92
N GLN A 35 17.43 16.89 -1.13
CA GLN A 35 16.36 16.94 -0.13
C GLN A 35 15.68 15.58 0.02
N VAL A 36 15.16 15.31 1.21
CA VAL A 36 14.45 14.08 1.57
C VAL A 36 12.97 14.39 1.71
N LEU A 37 12.17 13.65 0.97
CA LEU A 37 10.70 13.74 1.01
C LEU A 37 10.12 12.38 1.39
N LEU A 38 8.94 12.36 2.01
CA LEU A 38 8.15 11.14 2.11
C LEU A 38 7.47 10.90 0.76
N ALA A 39 7.43 9.65 0.30
CA ALA A 39 6.73 9.34 -0.95
C ALA A 39 5.23 9.60 -0.81
N ARG A 40 4.63 10.35 -1.71
CA ARG A 40 3.21 10.69 -1.69
C ARG A 40 2.31 9.54 -2.16
N ALA A 41 2.87 8.65 -2.98
CA ALA A 41 2.27 7.37 -3.37
C ALA A 41 3.26 6.24 -3.01
N PRO A 42 3.35 5.86 -1.72
CA PRO A 42 4.37 4.95 -1.24
C PRO A 42 4.08 3.49 -1.61
N TYR A 43 5.14 2.67 -1.73
CA TYR A 43 5.04 1.21 -1.81
C TYR A 43 4.81 0.59 -0.44
N THR A 44 5.47 1.14 0.58
CA THR A 44 5.43 0.68 1.98
C THR A 44 5.43 1.89 2.92
N PRO A 45 5.13 1.72 4.21
CA PRO A 45 5.35 2.76 5.21
C PRO A 45 6.79 3.30 5.16
N ASP A 46 6.93 4.58 5.44
CA ASP A 46 8.23 5.27 5.54
C ASP A 46 9.08 5.22 4.26
N HIS A 47 8.43 5.00 3.12
CA HIS A 47 9.07 5.10 1.81
C HIS A 47 9.56 6.53 1.58
N LEU A 48 10.88 6.72 1.54
CA LEU A 48 11.52 8.01 1.33
C LEU A 48 11.95 8.19 -0.12
N LEU A 49 11.95 9.46 -0.55
CA LEU A 49 12.55 9.91 -1.80
C LEU A 49 13.75 10.81 -1.47
N ILE A 50 14.89 10.54 -2.08
CA ILE A 50 16.06 11.41 -2.05
C ILE A 50 16.14 12.10 -3.41
N VAL A 51 15.97 13.41 -3.42
CA VAL A 51 15.71 14.19 -4.62
C VAL A 51 16.74 15.31 -4.73
N PRO A 52 17.43 15.48 -5.88
CA PRO A 52 18.32 16.64 -6.06
C PRO A 52 17.53 17.94 -6.03
N ILE A 53 18.14 19.00 -5.50
CA ILE A 53 17.52 20.33 -5.41
C ILE A 53 17.40 20.95 -6.81
N ARG A 54 18.46 20.83 -7.63
CA ARG A 54 18.38 21.28 -9.03
C ARG A 54 17.65 20.28 -9.91
N HIS A 55 16.97 20.76 -10.92
CA HIS A 55 16.23 19.92 -11.86
C HIS A 55 17.19 19.17 -12.78
N LEU A 56 17.13 17.83 -12.72
CA LEU A 56 17.79 16.92 -13.65
C LEU A 56 16.98 15.62 -13.75
N ILE A 57 17.15 14.90 -14.85
CA ILE A 57 16.35 13.72 -15.17
C ILE A 57 17.18 12.44 -15.03
N TYR A 58 18.46 12.51 -15.40
CA TYR A 58 19.34 11.36 -15.51
C TYR A 58 20.46 11.39 -14.47
N MET A 59 20.88 10.20 -14.04
CA MET A 59 21.97 10.02 -13.07
C MET A 59 23.31 10.59 -13.56
N HIS A 60 23.59 10.45 -14.86
CA HIS A 60 24.85 10.93 -15.45
C HIS A 60 24.99 12.46 -15.47
N GLU A 61 23.90 13.20 -15.21
CA GLU A 61 23.92 14.66 -15.10
C GLU A 61 24.43 15.14 -13.73
N LEU A 62 24.60 14.23 -12.75
CA LEU A 62 25.17 14.55 -11.45
C LEU A 62 26.68 14.75 -11.53
N SER A 63 27.18 15.83 -10.93
CA SER A 63 28.60 15.99 -10.67
C SER A 63 29.11 14.98 -9.63
N SER A 64 30.43 14.81 -9.53
CA SER A 64 31.04 13.93 -8.53
C SER A 64 30.68 14.34 -7.10
N ASP A 65 30.62 15.63 -6.80
CA ASP A 65 30.25 16.16 -5.48
C ASP A 65 28.79 15.89 -5.16
N GLU A 66 27.89 16.05 -6.16
CA GLU A 66 26.48 15.71 -6.01
C GLU A 66 26.29 14.20 -5.79
N GLN A 67 27.02 13.34 -6.49
CA GLN A 67 26.98 11.90 -6.29
C GLN A 67 27.41 11.51 -4.87
N ALA A 68 28.52 12.09 -4.39
CA ALA A 68 29.00 11.89 -3.02
C ALA A 68 27.97 12.39 -1.98
N SER A 69 27.40 13.57 -2.22
CA SER A 69 26.35 14.18 -1.39
C SER A 69 25.08 13.33 -1.31
N ALA A 70 24.65 12.75 -2.46
CA ALA A 70 23.53 11.82 -2.51
C ALA A 70 23.79 10.59 -1.63
N MET A 71 24.95 9.94 -1.79
CA MET A 71 25.27 8.72 -1.04
C MET A 71 25.38 8.97 0.48
N LEU A 72 25.93 10.11 0.89
CA LEU A 72 25.95 10.48 2.32
C LEU A 72 24.54 10.62 2.90
N LEU A 73 23.63 11.25 2.17
CA LEU A 73 22.25 11.44 2.63
C LEU A 73 21.46 10.12 2.60
N ILE A 74 21.67 9.29 1.57
CA ILE A 74 21.09 7.93 1.46
C ILE A 74 21.52 7.10 2.66
N ASN A 75 22.82 6.98 2.94
CA ASN A 75 23.34 6.19 4.07
C ASN A 75 22.77 6.69 5.40
N LYS A 76 22.79 8.00 5.64
CA LYS A 76 22.19 8.61 6.84
C LYS A 76 20.71 8.22 7.01
N ARG A 77 19.94 8.15 5.94
CA ARG A 77 18.53 7.77 6.00
C ARG A 77 18.34 6.27 6.16
N MET A 78 19.16 5.46 5.51
CA MET A 78 19.15 4.01 5.69
C MET A 78 19.48 3.64 7.15
N ASP A 79 20.47 4.25 7.77
CA ASP A 79 20.81 4.03 9.19
C ASP A 79 19.63 4.32 10.13
N ILE A 80 18.85 5.36 9.82
CA ILE A 80 17.65 5.70 10.59
C ILE A 80 16.54 4.67 10.36
N LEU A 81 16.29 4.28 9.12
CA LEU A 81 15.27 3.29 8.77
C LEU A 81 15.61 1.92 9.33
N HIS A 82 16.88 1.50 9.34
CA HIS A 82 17.33 0.23 9.92
C HIS A 82 17.11 0.10 11.43
N GLN A 83 16.81 1.21 12.12
CA GLN A 83 16.36 1.13 13.51
C GLN A 83 14.97 0.48 13.66
N THR A 84 14.20 0.39 12.57
CA THR A 84 12.85 -0.15 12.55
C THR A 84 12.68 -1.30 11.56
N TYR A 85 13.41 -1.26 10.45
CA TYR A 85 13.25 -2.19 9.34
C TYR A 85 14.54 -2.97 9.09
N PRO A 86 14.48 -4.32 9.03
CA PRO A 86 15.68 -5.12 8.76
C PRO A 86 16.18 -4.94 7.32
N ASP A 87 15.26 -4.74 6.37
CA ASP A 87 15.56 -4.70 4.94
C ASP A 87 15.08 -3.39 4.31
N ILE A 88 15.91 -2.80 3.46
CA ILE A 88 15.61 -1.57 2.71
C ILE A 88 16.08 -1.74 1.28
N ASN A 89 15.18 -1.48 0.33
CA ASN A 89 15.54 -1.43 -1.08
C ASN A 89 15.91 0.00 -1.48
N LEU A 90 17.06 0.15 -2.10
CA LEU A 90 17.45 1.36 -2.82
C LEU A 90 17.11 1.16 -4.31
N LEU A 91 16.18 1.95 -4.83
CA LEU A 91 15.76 1.89 -6.22
C LEU A 91 15.97 3.24 -6.91
N LEU A 92 16.56 3.20 -8.08
CA LEU A 92 16.65 4.34 -9.00
C LEU A 92 15.95 3.99 -10.31
N ARG A 93 15.17 4.94 -10.83
CA ARG A 93 14.58 4.88 -12.18
C ARG A 93 15.17 5.98 -13.02
N ASP A 94 16.16 5.65 -13.84
CA ASP A 94 16.89 6.59 -14.68
C ASP A 94 16.22 6.72 -16.04
N GLY A 95 15.60 7.88 -16.32
CA GLY A 95 14.85 8.11 -17.57
C GLY A 95 13.64 9.03 -17.41
N LYS A 96 12.83 9.15 -18.47
CA LYS A 96 11.63 10.01 -18.53
C LYS A 96 10.35 9.27 -18.17
N VAL A 97 9.32 10.05 -17.79
CA VAL A 97 7.98 9.55 -17.42
C VAL A 97 7.34 8.71 -18.53
N ASN A 98 7.48 9.10 -19.78
CA ASN A 98 6.94 8.36 -20.92
C ASN A 98 7.79 7.17 -21.37
N GLY A 99 8.87 6.86 -20.64
CA GLY A 99 9.67 5.67 -20.84
C GLY A 99 9.06 4.44 -20.15
N ASN A 100 9.61 3.24 -20.46
CA ASN A 100 9.13 1.96 -19.92
C ASN A 100 9.59 1.67 -18.47
N ILE A 101 9.99 2.69 -17.71
CA ILE A 101 10.59 2.55 -16.37
C ILE A 101 9.62 2.83 -15.21
N GLY A 102 8.37 3.24 -15.51
CA GLY A 102 7.35 3.50 -14.49
C GLY A 102 7.62 4.73 -13.60
N LYS A 103 8.30 5.74 -14.13
CA LYS A 103 8.54 7.03 -13.47
C LYS A 103 7.30 7.92 -13.57
N SER A 104 7.02 8.73 -12.56
CA SER A 104 5.85 9.62 -12.51
C SER A 104 6.18 11.11 -12.54
N VAL A 105 7.46 11.48 -12.42
CA VAL A 105 7.94 12.86 -12.46
C VAL A 105 9.25 12.91 -13.23
N ASP A 106 9.38 13.80 -14.19
CA ASP A 106 10.63 14.03 -14.92
C ASP A 106 11.63 14.83 -14.06
N HIS A 107 12.07 14.19 -13.00
CA HIS A 107 13.09 14.66 -12.09
C HIS A 107 13.77 13.44 -11.47
N LEU A 108 15.08 13.43 -11.36
CA LEU A 108 15.84 12.33 -10.75
C LEU A 108 15.42 12.17 -9.28
N HIS A 109 15.20 10.94 -8.85
CA HIS A 109 14.96 10.64 -7.44
C HIS A 109 15.31 9.19 -7.12
N PHE A 110 15.92 8.99 -5.96
CA PHE A 110 16.18 7.69 -5.38
C PHE A 110 15.05 7.33 -4.45
N HIS A 111 14.66 6.07 -4.45
CA HIS A 111 13.67 5.51 -3.52
C HIS A 111 14.38 4.72 -2.43
N LEU A 112 14.08 4.97 -1.17
CA LEU A 112 14.38 4.08 -0.05
C LEU A 112 13.09 3.43 0.40
N ILE A 113 12.95 2.12 0.12
CA ILE A 113 11.70 1.37 0.29
C ILE A 113 11.93 0.29 1.34
N PRO A 114 11.46 0.47 2.60
CA PRO A 114 11.60 -0.53 3.64
C PRO A 114 10.67 -1.73 3.44
N SER A 115 11.11 -2.90 3.89
CA SER A 115 10.29 -4.10 4.13
C SER A 115 9.42 -4.56 2.96
N ILE A 116 9.95 -4.57 1.73
CA ILE A 116 9.26 -5.12 0.57
C ILE A 116 10.20 -6.02 -0.22
N THR A 117 9.71 -7.17 -0.67
CA THR A 117 10.39 -7.96 -1.70
C THR A 117 10.06 -7.36 -3.06
N ILE A 118 11.06 -6.82 -3.74
CA ILE A 118 10.92 -6.33 -5.10
C ILE A 118 11.07 -7.53 -6.03
N GLY A 119 9.98 -8.24 -6.30
CA GLY A 119 9.93 -9.37 -7.24
C GLY A 119 9.61 -8.95 -8.66
N GLY A 120 10.10 -9.71 -9.62
CA GLY A 120 10.01 -9.80 -11.08
C GLY A 120 9.35 -8.74 -11.96
N GLN A 121 8.36 -8.01 -11.51
CA GLN A 121 7.83 -6.86 -12.23
C GLN A 121 7.54 -5.73 -11.24
N ILE A 122 8.51 -4.82 -11.08
CA ILE A 122 8.18 -3.47 -10.63
C ILE A 122 7.45 -2.79 -11.79
N SER A 123 6.45 -3.45 -12.34
CA SER A 123 5.57 -2.84 -13.31
C SER A 123 4.79 -1.75 -12.61
N LYS A 124 4.43 -0.73 -13.35
CA LYS A 124 3.50 0.32 -12.99
C LYS A 124 2.46 -0.24 -12.02
N MET A 125 2.72 -0.18 -10.73
CA MET A 125 1.68 -0.45 -9.73
C MET A 125 0.69 0.71 -9.82
N ARG A 126 -0.20 0.64 -10.80
CA ARG A 126 -1.26 1.62 -11.08
C ARG A 126 -2.22 1.79 -9.89
N HIS A 127 -2.17 0.84 -8.97
CA HIS A 127 -3.10 0.70 -7.84
C HIS A 127 -2.58 1.28 -6.51
N ARG A 128 -1.47 2.04 -6.52
CA ARG A 128 -1.01 2.71 -5.30
C ARG A 128 -1.97 3.83 -4.91
N CYS A 129 -2.41 3.81 -3.65
CA CYS A 129 -3.19 4.89 -3.09
C CYS A 129 -2.36 6.18 -3.03
N TYR A 130 -2.95 7.27 -3.46
CA TYR A 130 -2.38 8.60 -3.37
C TYR A 130 -2.96 9.30 -2.14
N PHE A 131 -2.10 9.83 -1.30
CA PHE A 131 -2.53 10.57 -0.11
C PHE A 131 -2.99 11.98 -0.45
N SER A 132 -4.14 12.38 0.06
CA SER A 132 -4.56 13.79 0.04
C SER A 132 -3.57 14.66 0.82
N ASP A 133 -3.60 15.99 0.62
CA ASP A 133 -2.69 16.91 1.31
C ASP A 133 -2.80 16.79 2.84
N THR A 134 -4.01 16.60 3.36
CA THR A 134 -4.27 16.42 4.80
C THR A 134 -3.66 15.12 5.33
N GLN A 135 -3.85 14.01 4.61
CA GLN A 135 -3.27 12.71 4.96
C GLN A 135 -1.75 12.74 4.89
N TYR A 136 -1.21 13.38 3.84
CA TYR A 136 0.24 13.51 3.64
C TYR A 136 0.88 14.38 4.73
N ALA A 137 0.29 15.52 5.09
CA ALA A 137 0.76 16.36 6.19
C ALA A 137 0.78 15.61 7.53
N LYS A 138 -0.27 14.79 7.80
CA LYS A 138 -0.32 13.93 8.99
C LYS A 138 0.82 12.91 8.98
N LEU A 139 1.04 12.21 7.86
CA LEU A 139 2.13 11.23 7.73
C LEU A 139 3.51 11.85 7.95
N ILE A 140 3.77 13.04 7.41
CA ILE A 140 5.02 13.77 7.64
C ILE A 140 5.20 14.10 9.11
N LYS A 141 4.14 14.57 9.78
CA LYS A 141 4.18 14.86 11.21
C LYS A 141 4.50 13.61 12.03
N ASP A 142 3.83 12.50 11.73
CA ASP A 142 4.01 11.21 12.40
C ASP A 142 5.44 10.68 12.16
N PHE A 143 5.94 10.73 10.92
CA PHE A 143 7.31 10.35 10.58
C PHE A 143 8.34 11.19 11.34
N ARG A 144 8.18 12.52 11.37
CA ARG A 144 9.08 13.42 12.11
C ARG A 144 9.06 13.11 13.60
N HIS A 145 7.89 12.81 14.16
CA HIS A 145 7.76 12.44 15.57
C HIS A 145 8.49 11.12 15.86
N GLN A 146 8.35 10.14 14.99
CA GLN A 146 8.95 8.81 15.14
C GLN A 146 10.49 8.82 15.00
N PHE A 147 11.02 9.54 14.00
CA PHE A 147 12.40 9.42 13.56
C PHE A 147 13.28 10.65 13.80
N LEU A 148 12.71 11.83 14.10
CA LEU A 148 13.48 13.08 14.20
C LEU A 148 13.44 13.72 15.59
N LYS A 149 12.58 13.29 16.50
CA LYS A 149 12.65 13.75 17.90
C LYS A 149 13.77 13.03 18.65
N ASN A 150 14.57 13.84 19.30
CA ASN A 150 15.79 13.45 20.01
C ASN A 150 15.63 12.26 20.97
N LYS A 151 16.70 11.49 21.09
CA LYS A 151 17.01 10.30 21.91
C LYS A 151 16.56 10.29 23.40
N LYS A 152 15.70 11.18 23.87
CA LYS A 152 15.30 11.24 25.29
C LYS A 152 13.88 10.73 25.58
N ASP A 153 13.01 10.64 24.58
CA ASP A 153 11.69 10.06 24.79
C ASP A 153 11.69 8.58 24.38
N LYS A 154 11.18 7.71 25.25
CA LYS A 154 10.99 6.28 24.91
C LYS A 154 10.26 6.20 23.56
N LYS A 155 10.88 5.53 22.57
CA LYS A 155 10.23 5.26 21.29
C LYS A 155 8.91 4.54 21.58
N PRO A 156 7.80 4.91 20.91
CA PRO A 156 6.61 4.07 20.97
C PRO A 156 7.00 2.68 20.48
N GLU A 157 6.54 1.65 21.14
CA GLU A 157 6.69 0.29 20.68
C GLU A 157 5.97 0.17 19.35
N ILE A 158 6.69 -0.29 18.32
CA ILE A 158 6.12 -0.48 16.98
C ILE A 158 5.73 -1.94 16.86
N ILE A 159 4.46 -2.18 16.62
CA ILE A 159 3.92 -3.51 16.39
C ILE A 159 3.59 -3.63 14.90
N HIS A 160 4.21 -4.61 14.24
CA HIS A 160 3.89 -4.97 12.86
C HIS A 160 2.75 -5.98 12.88
N ASP A 161 1.61 -5.59 12.35
CA ASP A 161 0.40 -6.40 12.31
C ASP A 161 0.05 -6.74 10.85
N HIS A 162 0.10 -8.03 10.52
CA HIS A 162 -0.17 -8.56 9.19
C HIS A 162 -1.50 -9.30 9.19
N SER A 163 -2.37 -8.96 8.25
CA SER A 163 -3.62 -9.67 8.02
C SER A 163 -3.77 -10.11 6.57
N TYR A 164 -4.41 -11.24 6.39
CA TYR A 164 -4.57 -11.90 5.12
C TYR A 164 -6.07 -12.01 4.82
N TRP A 165 -6.46 -11.49 3.66
CA TRP A 165 -7.84 -11.26 3.26
C TRP A 165 -8.11 -12.02 1.97
N THR A 166 -9.33 -12.45 1.79
CA THR A 166 -9.81 -12.89 0.48
C THR A 166 -10.68 -11.81 -0.15
N ILE A 167 -10.70 -11.76 -1.49
CA ILE A 167 -11.69 -11.05 -2.29
C ILE A 167 -12.50 -12.14 -2.99
N PRO A 168 -13.51 -12.71 -2.32
CA PRO A 168 -14.24 -13.83 -2.86
C PRO A 168 -15.26 -13.31 -3.87
N TYR A 169 -15.23 -13.86 -5.08
CA TYR A 169 -16.17 -13.52 -6.13
C TYR A 169 -16.58 -14.76 -6.95
N LEU A 170 -17.69 -14.65 -7.64
CA LEU A 170 -18.12 -15.62 -8.65
C LEU A 170 -18.79 -14.88 -9.81
N ILE A 171 -18.80 -15.51 -10.99
CA ILE A 171 -19.63 -15.08 -12.10
C ILE A 171 -20.93 -15.89 -12.06
N ASN A 172 -22.07 -15.21 -11.96
CA ASN A 172 -23.37 -15.86 -11.91
C ASN A 172 -23.83 -16.30 -13.32
N GLN A 173 -25.03 -16.88 -13.41
CA GLN A 173 -25.58 -17.40 -14.68
C GLN A 173 -25.90 -16.28 -15.71
N ASP A 174 -26.06 -15.06 -15.23
CA ASP A 174 -26.31 -13.87 -16.07
C ASP A 174 -25.02 -13.15 -16.45
N TRP A 175 -23.85 -13.77 -16.23
CA TRP A 175 -22.51 -13.22 -16.48
C TRP A 175 -22.20 -11.98 -15.65
N VAL A 176 -22.83 -11.82 -14.49
CA VAL A 176 -22.59 -10.74 -13.55
C VAL A 176 -21.67 -11.22 -12.44
N ALA A 177 -20.65 -10.42 -12.13
CA ALA A 177 -19.77 -10.68 -10.99
C ALA A 177 -20.49 -10.35 -9.68
N GLU A 178 -20.49 -11.32 -8.76
CA GLU A 178 -20.97 -11.16 -7.38
C GLU A 178 -19.80 -11.32 -6.42
N PHE A 179 -19.69 -10.40 -5.48
CA PHE A 179 -18.67 -10.38 -4.43
C PHE A 179 -19.29 -10.78 -3.10
N LEU A 180 -18.55 -11.56 -2.30
CA LEU A 180 -19.01 -11.95 -0.97
C LEU A 180 -18.48 -10.94 0.07
N LEU A 181 -19.39 -10.35 0.81
CA LEU A 181 -19.09 -9.49 1.96
C LEU A 181 -19.56 -10.17 3.25
N ILE A 182 -18.86 -9.87 4.35
CA ILE A 182 -19.25 -10.25 5.69
C ILE A 182 -19.64 -9.02 6.51
N TYR A 183 -20.56 -9.22 7.45
CA TYR A 183 -20.96 -8.22 8.44
C TYR A 183 -20.49 -8.65 9.82
N GLN A 184 -19.58 -7.88 10.41
CA GLN A 184 -18.99 -8.17 11.72
C GLN A 184 -19.83 -7.57 12.85
N LYS A 185 -19.81 -8.19 14.02
CA LYS A 185 -20.57 -7.75 15.19
C LYS A 185 -20.28 -6.31 15.62
N GLU A 186 -19.06 -5.83 15.36
CA GLU A 186 -18.66 -4.44 15.62
C GLU A 186 -19.34 -3.43 14.70
N GLY A 187 -20.19 -3.85 13.78
CA GLY A 187 -20.94 -3.00 12.87
C GLY A 187 -20.24 -2.71 11.54
N PHE A 188 -19.16 -3.41 11.21
CA PHE A 188 -18.43 -3.22 9.97
C PHE A 188 -18.84 -4.25 8.90
N ARG A 189 -18.91 -3.77 7.65
CA ARG A 189 -19.03 -4.63 6.47
C ARG A 189 -17.73 -4.63 5.71
N GLY A 190 -17.20 -5.79 5.44
CA GLY A 190 -15.89 -5.98 4.85
C GLY A 190 -15.75 -7.28 4.08
N LEU A 191 -14.52 -7.62 3.78
CA LEU A 191 -14.10 -8.87 3.17
C LEU A 191 -13.61 -9.82 4.27
N PRO A 192 -13.68 -11.15 4.07
CA PRO A 192 -13.16 -12.15 5.01
C PRO A 192 -11.66 -11.98 5.26
N LYS A 193 -11.23 -12.10 6.53
CA LYS A 193 -9.86 -11.77 6.93
C LYS A 193 -9.46 -12.37 8.27
N GLY A 194 -8.17 -12.56 8.42
CA GLY A 194 -7.57 -12.82 9.73
C GLY A 194 -6.05 -12.81 9.73
N HIS A 195 -5.48 -13.42 10.75
CA HIS A 195 -4.05 -13.45 10.99
C HIS A 195 -3.45 -14.82 10.64
N LEU A 196 -2.14 -14.83 10.45
CA LEU A 196 -1.39 -16.07 10.23
C LEU A 196 -1.31 -16.89 11.51
N GLU A 197 -1.57 -18.18 11.41
CA GLU A 197 -1.28 -19.14 12.47
C GLU A 197 0.07 -19.84 12.25
N THR A 198 0.57 -20.46 13.32
CA THR A 198 1.89 -21.13 13.26
C THR A 198 1.89 -22.25 12.23
N GLY A 199 2.78 -22.14 11.25
CA GLY A 199 2.96 -23.15 10.20
C GLY A 199 2.12 -22.94 8.95
N GLU A 200 1.28 -21.89 8.89
CA GLU A 200 0.52 -21.54 7.69
C GLU A 200 1.32 -20.68 6.72
N THR A 201 0.98 -20.77 5.44
CA THR A 201 1.32 -19.72 4.46
C THR A 201 0.26 -18.60 4.47
N PRO A 202 0.58 -17.41 3.96
CA PRO A 202 -0.38 -16.32 3.81
C PRO A 202 -1.68 -16.70 3.09
N GLU A 203 -1.58 -17.50 2.03
CA GLU A 203 -2.72 -18.00 1.26
C GLU A 203 -3.57 -18.96 2.08
N GLN A 204 -2.93 -19.85 2.86
CA GLN A 204 -3.62 -20.80 3.75
C GLN A 204 -4.39 -20.05 4.82
N ALA A 205 -3.79 -19.03 5.44
CA ALA A 205 -4.46 -18.18 6.41
C ALA A 205 -5.70 -17.49 5.81
N ALA A 206 -5.56 -16.88 4.63
CA ALA A 206 -6.67 -16.22 3.95
C ALA A 206 -7.82 -17.19 3.63
N LEU A 207 -7.53 -18.40 3.19
CA LEU A 207 -8.55 -19.43 2.90
C LEU A 207 -9.16 -20.01 4.18
N ARG A 208 -8.38 -20.21 5.25
CA ARG A 208 -8.90 -20.65 6.56
C ARG A 208 -9.91 -19.63 7.09
N GLU A 209 -9.57 -18.35 7.08
CA GLU A 209 -10.46 -17.28 7.54
C GLU A 209 -11.75 -17.19 6.70
N LEU A 210 -11.64 -17.30 5.37
CA LEU A 210 -12.83 -17.38 4.52
C LEU A 210 -13.75 -18.53 4.95
N ARG A 211 -13.19 -19.71 5.19
CA ARG A 211 -13.95 -20.88 5.64
C ARG A 211 -14.56 -20.65 7.02
N GLU A 212 -13.81 -20.13 7.98
CA GLU A 212 -14.28 -19.90 9.35
C GLU A 212 -15.38 -18.85 9.43
N GLU A 213 -15.27 -17.78 8.62
CA GLU A 213 -16.24 -16.69 8.60
C GLU A 213 -17.47 -16.97 7.72
N THR A 214 -17.41 -17.92 6.76
CA THR A 214 -18.49 -18.14 5.77
C THR A 214 -18.86 -19.60 5.48
N TRP A 215 -18.08 -20.57 5.98
CA TRP A 215 -18.15 -22.01 5.69
C TRP A 215 -17.91 -22.40 4.24
N ILE A 216 -17.41 -21.48 3.41
CA ILE A 216 -17.06 -21.77 2.03
C ILE A 216 -15.74 -22.51 1.97
N THR A 217 -15.75 -23.69 1.33
CA THR A 217 -14.56 -24.52 1.07
C THR A 217 -14.24 -24.62 -0.43
N ASP A 218 -15.27 -24.53 -1.27
CA ASP A 218 -15.14 -24.68 -2.72
C ASP A 218 -14.73 -23.34 -3.37
N CYS A 219 -13.45 -23.05 -3.29
CA CYS A 219 -12.87 -21.81 -3.79
C CYS A 219 -11.40 -22.01 -4.19
N THR A 220 -10.88 -21.10 -4.99
CA THR A 220 -9.48 -21.12 -5.46
C THR A 220 -8.91 -19.70 -5.49
N ILE A 221 -7.73 -19.50 -4.89
CA ILE A 221 -6.96 -18.26 -5.08
C ILE A 221 -6.41 -18.22 -6.50
N LEU A 222 -6.57 -17.09 -7.17
CA LEU A 222 -6.00 -16.82 -8.48
C LEU A 222 -4.52 -16.45 -8.35
N THR A 223 -3.63 -17.43 -8.49
CA THR A 223 -2.19 -17.25 -8.26
C THR A 223 -1.47 -16.47 -9.35
N GLU A 224 -2.11 -16.29 -10.51
CA GLU A 224 -1.64 -15.42 -11.59
C GLU A 224 -1.67 -13.93 -11.25
N PHE A 225 -2.42 -13.56 -10.21
CA PHE A 225 -2.44 -12.21 -9.66
C PHE A 225 -1.71 -12.17 -8.32
N PRO A 226 -0.70 -11.29 -8.17
CA PRO A 226 -0.11 -11.07 -6.86
C PRO A 226 -1.14 -10.47 -5.89
N PRO A 227 -1.03 -10.71 -4.58
CA PRO A 227 -1.95 -10.13 -3.62
C PRO A 227 -1.91 -8.60 -3.67
N LEU A 228 -3.08 -7.98 -3.64
CA LEU A 228 -3.21 -6.54 -3.48
C LEU A 228 -2.88 -6.20 -2.04
N THR A 229 -1.89 -5.35 -1.81
CA THR A 229 -1.46 -5.00 -0.45
C THR A 229 -1.72 -3.53 -0.15
N ILE A 230 -2.35 -3.28 0.98
CA ILE A 230 -2.45 -1.95 1.58
C ILE A 230 -1.74 -1.94 2.92
N PHE A 231 -1.30 -0.77 3.30
CA PHE A 231 -0.81 -0.56 4.66
C PHE A 231 -1.34 0.76 5.22
N TYR A 232 -1.42 0.82 6.54
CA TYR A 232 -1.73 2.04 7.26
C TYR A 232 -1.18 1.96 8.69
N LYS A 233 -1.06 3.13 9.32
CA LYS A 233 -0.58 3.25 10.69
C LYS A 233 -1.68 3.83 11.57
N PHE A 234 -1.78 3.32 12.78
CA PHE A 234 -2.65 3.87 13.81
C PHE A 234 -2.07 3.58 15.21
N TYR A 235 -2.55 4.29 16.20
CA TYR A 235 -2.23 3.96 17.59
C TYR A 235 -3.35 3.11 18.17
N ASP A 236 -2.99 2.01 18.83
CA ASP A 236 -3.92 1.20 19.58
C ASP A 236 -4.35 1.90 20.89
N ARG A 237 -5.22 1.26 21.66
CA ARG A 237 -5.67 1.80 22.96
C ARG A 237 -4.56 1.90 24.01
N GLN A 238 -3.45 1.19 23.81
CA GLN A 238 -2.27 1.17 24.70
C GLN A 238 -1.18 2.13 24.24
N HIS A 239 -1.46 2.94 23.18
CA HIS A 239 -0.53 3.87 22.55
C HIS A 239 0.69 3.22 21.86
N HIS A 240 0.60 1.95 21.47
CA HIS A 240 1.57 1.34 20.55
C HIS A 240 1.31 1.84 19.13
N LEU A 241 2.37 2.07 18.38
CA LEU A 241 2.26 2.41 16.96
C LEU A 241 2.08 1.12 16.14
N ILE A 242 0.89 0.89 15.64
CA ILE A 242 0.58 -0.29 14.84
C ILE A 242 0.87 0.03 13.36
N HIS A 243 1.74 -0.77 12.76
CA HIS A 243 1.99 -0.82 11.32
C HIS A 243 1.17 -1.97 10.75
N LYS A 244 -0.02 -1.66 10.21
CA LYS A 244 -0.93 -2.67 9.66
C LYS A 244 -0.65 -2.91 8.19
N TYR A 245 -0.41 -4.17 7.85
CA TYR A 245 -0.26 -4.66 6.48
C TYR A 245 -1.44 -5.59 6.19
N ALA A 246 -2.20 -5.32 5.14
CA ALA A 246 -3.32 -6.15 4.73
C ALA A 246 -3.09 -6.62 3.29
N SER A 247 -2.98 -7.92 3.10
CA SER A 247 -2.78 -8.57 1.80
C SER A 247 -4.08 -9.24 1.36
N PHE A 248 -4.58 -8.89 0.18
CA PHE A 248 -5.86 -9.34 -0.37
C PHE A 248 -5.62 -10.29 -1.53
N TYR A 249 -6.15 -11.48 -1.44
CA TYR A 249 -6.05 -12.54 -2.45
C TYR A 249 -7.35 -12.65 -3.25
N LEU A 250 -7.27 -12.50 -4.56
CA LEU A 250 -8.39 -12.73 -5.46
C LEU A 250 -8.78 -14.20 -5.37
N THR A 251 -10.04 -14.45 -5.03
CA THR A 251 -10.51 -15.81 -4.74
C THR A 251 -11.78 -16.11 -5.53
N ASN A 252 -11.66 -17.02 -6.49
CA ASN A 252 -12.81 -17.48 -7.27
C ASN A 252 -13.63 -18.50 -6.47
N LEU A 253 -14.92 -18.27 -6.35
CA LEU A 253 -15.87 -19.19 -5.72
C LEU A 253 -16.51 -20.08 -6.76
N TRP A 254 -16.63 -21.37 -6.48
CA TRP A 254 -17.33 -22.30 -7.36
C TRP A 254 -18.84 -22.15 -7.22
N PRO A 255 -19.64 -22.38 -8.29
CA PRO A 255 -21.09 -22.19 -8.27
C PRO A 255 -21.82 -23.04 -7.20
N ALA A 256 -21.30 -24.22 -6.86
CA ALA A 256 -21.82 -25.08 -5.80
C ALA A 256 -21.74 -24.45 -4.40
N SER A 257 -20.83 -23.50 -4.18
CA SER A 257 -20.71 -22.80 -2.90
C SER A 257 -21.92 -21.90 -2.56
N LYS A 258 -22.90 -21.79 -3.45
CA LYS A 258 -24.15 -21.03 -3.19
C LYS A 258 -24.94 -21.55 -1.99
N SER A 259 -24.85 -22.83 -1.69
CA SER A 259 -25.58 -23.49 -0.59
C SER A 259 -24.82 -23.52 0.74
N GLN A 260 -23.58 -23.04 0.79
CA GLN A 260 -22.69 -23.21 1.95
C GLN A 260 -22.62 -21.99 2.89
N LEU A 261 -23.34 -20.90 2.57
CA LEU A 261 -23.36 -19.74 3.46
C LEU A 261 -24.08 -20.09 4.76
N ALA A 262 -23.32 -20.60 5.71
CA ALA A 262 -23.73 -20.76 7.10
C ALA A 262 -22.87 -19.82 7.95
N ILE A 263 -23.49 -19.16 8.90
CA ILE A 263 -22.79 -18.29 9.85
C ILE A 263 -22.95 -18.97 11.21
N ASP A 264 -21.89 -19.60 11.65
CA ASP A 264 -21.78 -20.10 13.03
C ASP A 264 -20.45 -19.58 13.61
N ASN A 265 -20.25 -18.26 13.50
CA ASN A 265 -19.04 -17.61 13.95
C ASN A 265 -19.39 -16.55 15.02
N PHE A 266 -18.54 -16.45 16.02
CA PHE A 266 -18.71 -15.48 17.09
C PHE A 266 -18.52 -14.03 16.62
N GLU A 267 -17.80 -13.81 15.53
CA GLU A 267 -17.40 -12.49 15.01
C GLU A 267 -18.28 -11.99 13.86
N VAL A 268 -18.84 -12.89 13.05
CA VAL A 268 -19.63 -12.55 11.86
C VAL A 268 -21.11 -12.81 12.12
N THR A 269 -21.96 -11.87 11.74
CA THR A 269 -23.42 -11.96 11.91
C THR A 269 -24.15 -12.20 10.60
N GLU A 270 -23.57 -11.85 9.46
CA GLU A 270 -24.16 -12.01 8.13
C GLU A 270 -23.06 -12.15 7.08
N ALA A 271 -23.25 -13.03 6.10
CA ALA A 271 -22.49 -13.07 4.87
C ALA A 271 -23.45 -12.86 3.70
N ARG A 272 -23.07 -11.96 2.76
CA ARG A 272 -23.97 -11.57 1.66
C ARG A 272 -23.21 -11.47 0.34
N ARG A 273 -23.81 -12.00 -0.71
CA ARG A 273 -23.36 -11.76 -2.09
C ARG A 273 -23.97 -10.48 -2.62
N CYS A 274 -23.17 -9.69 -3.27
CA CYS A 274 -23.52 -8.37 -3.77
C CYS A 274 -22.94 -8.18 -5.16
N THR A 275 -23.67 -7.51 -6.06
CA THR A 275 -23.05 -6.97 -7.27
C THR A 275 -22.00 -5.93 -6.91
N TYR A 276 -21.18 -5.55 -7.87
CA TYR A 276 -20.13 -4.55 -7.66
C TYR A 276 -20.66 -3.26 -7.03
N ASP A 277 -21.71 -2.67 -7.59
CA ASP A 277 -22.30 -1.42 -7.10
C ASP A 277 -22.84 -1.57 -5.67
N GLN A 278 -23.55 -2.66 -5.40
CA GLN A 278 -24.04 -2.96 -4.05
C GLN A 278 -22.91 -3.15 -3.05
N ALA A 279 -21.82 -3.81 -3.45
CA ALA A 279 -20.66 -4.00 -2.60
C ALA A 279 -19.96 -2.67 -2.28
N LEU A 280 -19.83 -1.76 -3.24
CA LEU A 280 -19.28 -0.42 -3.01
C LEU A 280 -20.13 0.41 -2.05
N GLU A 281 -21.46 0.29 -2.09
CA GLU A 281 -22.34 0.95 -1.15
C GLU A 281 -22.22 0.38 0.28
N LEU A 282 -22.16 -0.95 0.38
CA LEU A 282 -22.17 -1.67 1.65
C LEU A 282 -20.83 -1.63 2.40
N LEU A 283 -19.70 -1.70 1.70
CA LEU A 283 -18.37 -1.69 2.33
C LEU A 283 -18.18 -0.46 3.21
N THR A 284 -17.82 -0.69 4.47
CA THR A 284 -17.65 0.39 5.46
C THR A 284 -16.40 1.21 5.21
N HIS A 285 -15.29 0.56 4.88
CA HIS A 285 -13.99 1.23 4.79
C HIS A 285 -13.61 1.58 3.35
N GLN A 286 -13.14 2.80 3.15
CA GLN A 286 -12.71 3.28 1.84
C GLN A 286 -11.58 2.43 1.22
N ASN A 287 -10.67 1.91 2.05
CA ASN A 287 -9.61 1.03 1.58
C ASN A 287 -10.18 -0.25 0.93
N SER A 288 -11.20 -0.85 1.53
CA SER A 288 -11.87 -2.03 0.96
C SER A 288 -12.59 -1.70 -0.35
N LYS A 289 -13.19 -0.52 -0.46
CA LYS A 289 -13.79 -0.03 -1.71
C LYS A 289 -12.75 0.12 -2.82
N ASN A 290 -11.60 0.71 -2.50
CA ASN A 290 -10.51 0.88 -3.46
C ASN A 290 -9.95 -0.47 -3.94
N ILE A 291 -9.78 -1.42 -3.01
CA ILE A 291 -9.35 -2.79 -3.34
C ILE A 291 -10.36 -3.47 -4.27
N LEU A 292 -11.65 -3.34 -4.00
CA LEU A 292 -12.68 -3.91 -4.85
C LEU A 292 -12.70 -3.29 -6.26
N GLN A 293 -12.53 -1.97 -6.38
CA GLN A 293 -12.40 -1.27 -7.66
C GLN A 293 -11.21 -1.80 -8.46
N THR A 294 -10.05 -1.91 -7.80
CA THR A 294 -8.84 -2.48 -8.41
C THR A 294 -9.07 -3.92 -8.88
N THR A 295 -9.81 -4.71 -8.11
CA THR A 295 -10.13 -6.11 -8.47
C THR A 295 -10.94 -6.19 -9.75
N VAL A 296 -11.99 -5.37 -9.88
CA VAL A 296 -12.84 -5.33 -11.09
C VAL A 296 -12.03 -4.92 -12.33
N GLU A 297 -11.14 -3.92 -12.19
CA GLU A 297 -10.24 -3.51 -13.27
C GLU A 297 -9.26 -4.63 -13.67
N LEU A 298 -8.69 -5.36 -12.70
CA LEU A 298 -7.76 -6.47 -12.96
C LEU A 298 -8.42 -7.66 -13.67
N LEU A 299 -9.66 -7.96 -13.29
CA LEU A 299 -10.42 -9.08 -13.86
C LEU A 299 -11.17 -8.71 -15.14
N ASN A 300 -11.14 -7.43 -15.54
CA ASN A 300 -11.93 -6.88 -16.66
C ASN A 300 -13.44 -7.19 -16.55
N LEU A 301 -14.00 -7.03 -15.34
CA LEU A 301 -15.39 -7.30 -15.02
C LEU A 301 -16.26 -6.04 -15.15
#